data_e5a3904f71b1da9be6d0e3f68af112cb
#
_entry.id   e5a3904f71b1da9be6d0e3f68af112cb
#
_cell.length_a   1.000
_cell.length_b   1.000
_cell.length_c   1.000
_cell.angle_alpha   90.00
_cell.angle_beta   90.00
_cell.angle_gamma   90.00
#
_symmetry.space_group_name_H-M   'P 1'
#
loop_
_entity.id
_entity.type
_entity.pdbx_description
1 polymer ?
#
loop_
_entity_poly.entity_id
_entity_poly.type
_entity_poly.pdbx_seq_one_letter_code
_entity_poly.pdbx_strand_id
1 'polypeptide(L)'
;MPRYATISSFGAVASIAVFISPVAAHKIQTAQDVGATIHVEPNDNPRAGETALTWFALTRKGGQIIPLTECDCKLAVYSEPLPKNSQPILEPALKAISAERYQDIPASEIVFPQAGIYRLQLSGSPKVAGSFQPFELSYQVNVAPGVAASPSPAVAQLPPQPQPTENQWLIPAIASILLIAGLSFAVWRLSARKSA
;
A
#
# COMPACT_ATOMS: atom_id res chain seq x y z
N MET A 1 -64.95 -33.38 4.99
CA MET A 1 -63.62 -33.69 4.49
C MET A 1 -62.81 -32.41 4.45
N PRO A 2 -61.90 -32.20 5.40
CA PRO A 2 -61.07 -30.98 5.41
C PRO A 2 -59.80 -31.19 4.55
N ARG A 3 -59.51 -30.21 3.71
CA ARG A 3 -58.29 -30.13 2.85
C ARG A 3 -57.17 -29.47 3.68
N TYR A 4 -56.10 -30.19 3.92
CA TYR A 4 -54.87 -29.66 4.52
C TYR A 4 -54.04 -28.99 3.44
N ALA A 5 -53.80 -27.67 3.59
CA ALA A 5 -52.86 -26.91 2.76
C ALA A 5 -51.45 -27.03 3.38
N THR A 6 -50.54 -27.66 2.61
CA THR A 6 -49.12 -27.75 2.97
C THR A 6 -48.42 -26.44 2.61
N ILE A 7 -47.95 -25.70 3.62
CA ILE A 7 -47.11 -24.55 3.46
C ILE A 7 -45.65 -25.02 3.37
N SER A 8 -45.07 -24.96 2.16
CA SER A 8 -43.64 -25.18 1.94
C SER A 8 -42.86 -23.94 2.31
N SER A 9 -42.16 -23.96 3.47
CA SER A 9 -41.21 -22.95 3.86
C SER A 9 -39.90 -23.15 3.09
N PHE A 10 -39.63 -22.31 2.10
CA PHE A 10 -38.31 -22.19 1.49
C PHE A 10 -37.42 -21.41 2.41
N GLY A 11 -36.51 -22.08 3.14
CA GLY A 11 -35.46 -21.46 3.91
C GLY A 11 -34.36 -20.93 3.00
N ALA A 12 -34.24 -19.61 2.90
CA ALA A 12 -33.14 -18.96 2.21
C ALA A 12 -31.88 -19.08 3.10
N VAL A 13 -30.93 -19.92 2.70
CA VAL A 13 -29.60 -20.00 3.34
C VAL A 13 -28.77 -18.81 2.81
N ALA A 14 -28.60 -17.78 3.63
CA ALA A 14 -27.71 -16.68 3.34
C ALA A 14 -26.25 -17.14 3.54
N SER A 15 -25.51 -17.36 2.45
CA SER A 15 -24.08 -17.66 2.51
C SER A 15 -23.31 -16.40 2.83
N ILE A 16 -22.77 -16.30 4.06
CA ILE A 16 -21.85 -15.24 4.48
C ILE A 16 -20.48 -15.59 3.91
N ALA A 17 -20.04 -14.87 2.87
CA ALA A 17 -18.67 -14.94 2.36
C ALA A 17 -17.75 -14.22 3.34
N VAL A 18 -17.01 -14.96 4.16
CA VAL A 18 -15.96 -14.42 5.02
C VAL A 18 -14.74 -14.12 4.14
N PHE A 19 -14.47 -12.86 3.88
CA PHE A 19 -13.23 -12.42 3.25
C PHE A 19 -12.09 -12.52 4.28
N ILE A 20 -11.30 -13.58 4.18
CA ILE A 20 -10.07 -13.74 4.97
C ILE A 20 -9.00 -12.94 4.25
N SER A 21 -8.71 -11.72 4.73
CA SER A 21 -7.54 -10.98 4.30
C SER A 21 -6.29 -11.69 4.82
N PRO A 22 -5.24 -11.92 3.99
CA PRO A 22 -3.97 -12.44 4.50
C PRO A 22 -3.39 -11.41 5.46
N VAL A 23 -3.27 -11.81 6.72
CA VAL A 23 -2.52 -11.04 7.73
C VAL A 23 -1.04 -11.27 7.41
N ALA A 24 -0.29 -10.20 7.13
CA ALA A 24 1.16 -10.27 7.03
C ALA A 24 1.70 -10.72 8.38
N ALA A 25 2.22 -11.95 8.43
CA ALA A 25 2.84 -12.47 9.64
C ALA A 25 4.29 -11.99 9.68
N HIS A 26 4.66 -11.27 10.74
CA HIS A 26 6.04 -10.87 11.00
C HIS A 26 6.99 -12.07 10.91
N LYS A 27 8.07 -11.94 10.15
CA LYS A 27 9.07 -13.00 10.06
C LYS A 27 10.00 -12.92 11.27
N ILE A 28 9.87 -13.87 12.19
CA ILE A 28 10.71 -13.98 13.37
C ILE A 28 11.83 -15.01 13.10
N GLN A 29 13.07 -14.64 13.39
CA GLN A 29 14.22 -15.51 13.37
C GLN A 29 14.92 -15.49 14.71
N THR A 30 15.60 -16.59 15.06
CA THR A 30 16.38 -16.69 16.29
C THR A 30 17.74 -17.27 15.99
N ALA A 31 18.78 -16.72 16.61
CA ALA A 31 20.15 -17.24 16.57
C ALA A 31 20.78 -17.04 17.96
N GLN A 32 21.29 -18.11 18.55
CA GLN A 32 21.84 -18.13 19.90
C GLN A 32 20.77 -17.66 20.93
N ASP A 33 21.03 -16.59 21.64
CA ASP A 33 20.12 -15.99 22.62
C ASP A 33 19.43 -14.72 22.11
N VAL A 34 19.58 -14.44 20.78
CA VAL A 34 18.99 -13.29 20.13
C VAL A 34 17.86 -13.70 19.19
N GLY A 35 16.72 -13.07 19.34
CA GLY A 35 15.60 -13.12 18.42
C GLY A 35 15.47 -11.78 17.65
N ALA A 36 14.95 -11.84 16.45
CA ALA A 36 14.61 -10.62 15.73
C ALA A 36 13.34 -10.78 14.89
N THR A 37 12.55 -9.74 14.89
CA THR A 37 11.44 -9.56 13.96
C THR A 37 11.88 -8.56 12.89
N ILE A 38 11.68 -8.89 11.63
CA ILE A 38 11.93 -7.97 10.52
C ILE A 38 10.62 -7.39 10.00
N HIS A 39 10.68 -6.12 9.61
CA HIS A 39 9.67 -5.44 8.81
C HIS A 39 10.31 -4.75 7.62
N VAL A 40 9.63 -4.80 6.47
CA VAL A 40 10.01 -4.08 5.24
C VAL A 40 8.82 -3.26 4.78
N GLU A 41 8.89 -1.96 4.97
CA GLU A 41 7.83 -1.04 4.57
C GLU A 41 7.80 -0.83 3.02
N PRO A 42 6.63 -0.68 2.41
CA PRO A 42 5.31 -0.84 3.02
C PRO A 42 4.83 -2.31 2.99
N ASN A 43 4.15 -2.73 4.05
CA ASN A 43 3.39 -4.00 4.10
C ASN A 43 4.21 -5.28 3.79
N ASP A 44 5.50 -5.31 4.08
CA ASP A 44 6.44 -6.41 3.79
C ASP A 44 6.46 -6.82 2.30
N ASN A 45 6.12 -5.90 1.41
CA ASN A 45 6.07 -6.11 -0.03
C ASN A 45 6.81 -4.99 -0.79
N PRO A 46 8.15 -4.89 -0.64
CA PRO A 46 8.95 -3.86 -1.29
C PRO A 46 8.91 -4.00 -2.81
N ARG A 47 9.14 -2.88 -3.49
CA ARG A 47 9.17 -2.81 -4.95
C ARG A 47 10.55 -2.38 -5.45
N ALA A 48 10.96 -2.93 -6.59
CA ALA A 48 12.21 -2.57 -7.22
C ALA A 48 12.25 -1.09 -7.58
N GLY A 49 13.38 -0.43 -7.30
CA GLY A 49 13.58 0.99 -7.57
C GLY A 49 12.91 1.94 -6.58
N GLU A 50 12.12 1.43 -5.64
CA GLU A 50 11.47 2.23 -4.60
C GLU A 50 12.23 2.08 -3.27
N THR A 51 12.23 3.14 -2.45
CA THR A 51 12.83 3.09 -1.12
C THR A 51 11.96 2.28 -0.18
N ALA A 52 12.54 1.24 0.42
CA ALA A 52 11.92 0.39 1.43
C ALA A 52 12.60 0.60 2.78
N LEU A 53 11.89 1.14 3.77
CA LEU A 53 12.40 1.21 5.13
C LEU A 53 12.34 -0.20 5.73
N THR A 54 13.51 -0.74 6.07
CA THR A 54 13.65 -2.07 6.68
C THR A 54 14.14 -1.91 8.10
N TRP A 55 13.42 -2.47 9.07
CA TRP A 55 13.81 -2.39 10.47
C TRP A 55 13.72 -3.75 11.18
N PHE A 56 14.50 -3.87 12.25
CA PHE A 56 14.67 -5.10 13.00
C PHE A 56 14.44 -4.87 14.48
N ALA A 57 13.40 -5.49 15.04
CA ALA A 57 13.21 -5.51 16.48
C ALA A 57 14.04 -6.66 17.08
N LEU A 58 15.24 -6.34 17.54
CA LEU A 58 16.14 -7.30 18.18
C LEU A 58 15.77 -7.49 19.64
N THR A 59 15.72 -8.76 20.10
CA THR A 59 15.44 -9.11 21.49
C THR A 59 16.44 -10.13 21.98
N ARG A 60 16.86 -10.01 23.24
CA ARG A 60 17.58 -11.08 23.94
C ARG A 60 16.62 -12.02 24.62
N LYS A 61 17.13 -13.17 25.09
CA LYS A 61 16.34 -14.15 25.84
C LYS A 61 15.62 -13.44 27.01
N GLY A 62 14.30 -13.65 27.10
CA GLY A 62 13.42 -12.94 28.04
C GLY A 62 12.68 -11.74 27.46
N GLY A 63 12.86 -11.43 26.16
CA GLY A 63 12.09 -10.41 25.42
C GLY A 63 12.58 -8.97 25.58
N GLN A 64 13.73 -8.76 26.22
CA GLN A 64 14.32 -7.44 26.36
C GLN A 64 14.88 -6.96 25.02
N ILE A 65 14.53 -5.74 24.61
CA ILE A 65 15.02 -5.13 23.36
C ILE A 65 16.54 -4.91 23.42
N ILE A 66 17.20 -5.13 22.29
CA ILE A 66 18.60 -4.77 22.04
C ILE A 66 18.57 -3.53 21.12
N PRO A 67 18.83 -2.33 21.64
CA PRO A 67 18.91 -1.13 20.82
C PRO A 67 20.18 -1.13 19.96
N LEU A 68 20.18 -0.38 18.86
CA LEU A 68 21.35 -0.27 17.98
C LEU A 68 22.59 0.29 18.72
N THR A 69 22.39 1.08 19.76
CA THR A 69 23.47 1.61 20.61
C THR A 69 24.23 0.53 21.37
N GLU A 70 23.62 -0.63 21.61
CA GLU A 70 24.24 -1.78 22.29
C GLU A 70 24.81 -2.83 21.35
N CYS A 71 24.54 -2.72 20.05
CA CYS A 71 24.94 -3.68 19.02
C CYS A 71 25.96 -3.09 18.03
N ASP A 72 27.02 -3.82 17.75
CA ASP A 72 27.80 -3.64 16.53
C ASP A 72 27.14 -4.49 15.44
N CYS A 73 26.10 -3.94 14.86
CA CYS A 73 25.24 -4.61 13.89
C CYS A 73 25.59 -4.19 12.46
N LYS A 74 25.52 -5.17 11.53
CA LYS A 74 25.72 -4.95 10.10
C LYS A 74 24.63 -5.66 9.30
N LEU A 75 24.22 -5.03 8.21
CA LEU A 75 23.26 -5.57 7.26
C LEU A 75 23.91 -5.77 5.90
N ALA A 76 23.80 -6.98 5.36
CA ALA A 76 24.21 -7.32 4.02
C ALA A 76 23.02 -7.82 3.21
N VAL A 77 22.92 -7.40 1.95
CA VAL A 77 21.85 -7.78 1.03
C VAL A 77 22.42 -8.55 -0.14
N TYR A 78 21.85 -9.70 -0.43
CA TYR A 78 22.23 -10.57 -1.52
C TYR A 78 21.05 -10.80 -2.45
N SER A 79 21.30 -10.95 -3.75
CA SER A 79 20.30 -11.43 -4.72
C SER A 79 20.30 -12.96 -4.75
N GLU A 80 19.14 -13.58 -4.78
CA GLU A 80 18.97 -15.03 -4.97
C GLU A 80 18.81 -15.38 -6.47
N PRO A 81 19.30 -16.55 -6.95
CA PRO A 81 20.00 -17.58 -6.18
C PRO A 81 21.42 -17.16 -5.79
N LEU A 82 21.83 -17.53 -4.57
CA LEU A 82 23.12 -17.15 -4.00
C LEU A 82 24.21 -18.18 -4.32
N PRO A 83 25.11 -17.93 -5.27
CA PRO A 83 26.28 -18.78 -5.50
C PRO A 83 27.20 -18.83 -4.27
N LYS A 84 28.02 -19.88 -4.17
CA LYS A 84 29.05 -19.97 -3.11
C LYS A 84 30.01 -18.78 -3.23
N ASN A 85 30.36 -18.17 -2.09
CA ASN A 85 31.28 -17.02 -1.99
C ASN A 85 30.77 -15.73 -2.70
N SER A 86 29.46 -15.55 -2.84
CA SER A 86 28.91 -14.31 -3.37
C SER A 86 29.20 -13.15 -2.43
N GLN A 87 29.53 -12.00 -3.03
CA GLN A 87 29.59 -10.74 -2.30
C GLN A 87 28.18 -10.16 -2.15
N PRO A 88 27.91 -9.41 -1.06
CA PRO A 88 26.68 -8.68 -0.96
C PRO A 88 26.56 -7.65 -2.09
N ILE A 89 25.35 -7.45 -2.60
CA ILE A 89 25.09 -6.41 -3.61
C ILE A 89 24.90 -5.04 -2.97
N LEU A 90 24.49 -5.00 -1.69
CA LEU A 90 24.36 -3.79 -0.87
C LEU A 90 24.79 -4.10 0.57
N GLU A 91 25.43 -3.13 1.20
CA GLU A 91 25.75 -3.11 2.64
C GLU A 91 25.25 -1.79 3.22
N PRO A 92 23.93 -1.62 3.37
CA PRO A 92 23.36 -0.36 3.81
C PRO A 92 23.67 -0.09 5.27
N ALA A 93 24.03 1.17 5.59
CA ALA A 93 24.29 1.57 6.96
C ALA A 93 23.02 1.52 7.81
N LEU A 94 23.15 1.00 9.03
CA LEU A 94 22.06 0.96 9.99
C LEU A 94 21.98 2.29 10.77
N LYS A 95 20.76 2.75 10.99
CA LYS A 95 20.42 3.89 11.84
C LYS A 95 19.42 3.47 12.93
N ALA A 96 19.44 4.10 14.08
CA ALA A 96 18.46 3.88 15.12
C ALA A 96 17.16 4.61 14.77
N ILE A 97 16.04 3.90 14.87
CA ILE A 97 14.72 4.48 14.71
C ILE A 97 13.77 4.00 15.81
N SER A 98 12.64 4.70 15.95
CA SER A 98 11.50 4.22 16.72
C SER A 98 10.40 3.79 15.75
N ALA A 99 9.92 2.56 15.87
CA ALA A 99 8.83 2.01 15.06
C ALA A 99 7.91 1.16 15.94
N GLU A 100 6.60 1.31 15.76
CA GLU A 100 5.58 0.67 16.60
C GLU A 100 5.82 0.96 18.11
N ARG A 101 6.03 -0.10 18.88
CA ARG A 101 6.35 -0.04 20.33
C ARG A 101 7.86 -0.08 20.63
N TYR A 102 8.68 -0.18 19.60
CA TYR A 102 10.13 -0.36 19.73
C TYR A 102 10.85 0.98 19.59
N GLN A 103 11.91 1.18 20.36
CA GLN A 103 12.74 2.38 20.32
C GLN A 103 14.20 2.01 20.06
N ASP A 104 14.90 2.90 19.37
CA ASP A 104 16.33 2.78 19.08
C ASP A 104 16.73 1.48 18.36
N ILE A 105 15.79 0.89 17.60
CA ILE A 105 16.01 -0.35 16.87
C ILE A 105 16.78 -0.09 15.57
N PRO A 106 17.61 -1.06 15.12
CA PRO A 106 18.32 -0.95 13.85
C PRO A 106 17.37 -0.93 12.65
N ALA A 107 17.60 0.03 11.77
CA ALA A 107 16.88 0.17 10.51
C ALA A 107 17.76 0.69 9.39
N SER A 108 17.35 0.45 8.16
CA SER A 108 17.99 1.02 6.96
C SER A 108 16.97 1.26 5.86
N GLU A 109 17.22 2.25 5.03
CA GLU A 109 16.52 2.46 3.77
C GLU A 109 17.22 1.67 2.67
N ILE A 110 16.50 0.76 2.02
CA ILE A 110 17.02 -0.11 0.96
C ILE A 110 16.30 0.19 -0.33
N VAL A 111 17.06 0.37 -1.42
CA VAL A 111 16.52 0.43 -2.78
C VAL A 111 16.97 -0.85 -3.49
N PHE A 112 16.05 -1.77 -3.69
CA PHE A 112 16.32 -3.01 -4.40
C PHE A 112 16.41 -2.72 -5.90
N PRO A 113 17.52 -3.11 -6.58
CA PRO A 113 17.73 -2.70 -7.98
C PRO A 113 16.76 -3.35 -8.96
N GLN A 114 16.27 -4.55 -8.68
CA GLN A 114 15.40 -5.34 -9.56
C GLN A 114 14.36 -6.12 -8.75
N ALA A 115 13.28 -6.54 -9.41
CA ALA A 115 12.35 -7.50 -8.84
C ALA A 115 13.01 -8.86 -8.70
N GLY A 116 12.67 -9.60 -7.65
CA GLY A 116 13.23 -10.92 -7.39
C GLY A 116 13.27 -11.27 -5.92
N ILE A 117 14.00 -12.34 -5.63
CA ILE A 117 14.18 -12.81 -4.26
C ILE A 117 15.54 -12.30 -3.75
N TYR A 118 15.53 -11.74 -2.56
CA TYR A 118 16.72 -11.25 -1.88
C TYR A 118 16.87 -11.92 -0.53
N ARG A 119 18.12 -12.05 -0.10
CA ARG A 119 18.48 -12.47 1.26
C ARG A 119 19.06 -11.27 1.99
N LEU A 120 18.43 -10.90 3.10
CA LEU A 120 18.92 -9.92 4.05
C LEU A 120 19.60 -10.67 5.20
N GLN A 121 20.88 -10.44 5.39
CA GLN A 121 21.68 -11.05 6.44
C GLN A 121 22.05 -9.97 7.46
N LEU A 122 21.45 -10.07 8.64
CA LEU A 122 21.77 -9.20 9.77
C LEU A 122 22.72 -9.94 10.70
N SER A 123 23.91 -9.42 10.88
CA SER A 123 24.87 -9.91 11.86
C SER A 123 25.10 -8.87 12.95
N GLY A 124 25.42 -9.32 14.15
CA GLY A 124 25.69 -8.42 15.25
C GLY A 124 26.51 -9.06 16.36
N SER A 125 27.26 -8.21 17.05
CA SER A 125 27.98 -8.53 18.28
C SER A 125 27.70 -7.49 19.36
N PRO A 126 27.76 -7.90 20.65
CA PRO A 126 27.50 -6.96 21.73
C PRO A 126 28.65 -5.97 21.88
N LYS A 127 28.32 -4.68 22.05
CA LYS A 127 29.32 -3.66 22.41
C LYS A 127 29.81 -3.81 23.85
N VAL A 128 28.98 -4.38 24.73
CA VAL A 128 29.35 -4.76 26.10
C VAL A 128 29.45 -6.26 26.18
N ALA A 129 30.63 -6.76 26.43
CA ALA A 129 30.89 -8.21 26.48
C ALA A 129 29.89 -8.96 27.39
N GLY A 130 29.31 -10.03 26.90
CA GLY A 130 28.40 -10.91 27.64
C GLY A 130 26.94 -10.41 27.74
N SER A 131 26.58 -9.28 27.16
CA SER A 131 25.19 -8.81 27.18
C SER A 131 24.26 -9.66 26.27
N PHE A 132 24.79 -10.24 25.21
CA PHE A 132 24.18 -11.26 24.37
C PHE A 132 25.28 -11.95 23.56
N GLN A 133 24.93 -13.08 22.89
CA GLN A 133 25.89 -13.80 22.05
C GLN A 133 25.94 -13.17 20.62
N PRO A 134 27.12 -13.16 19.95
CA PRO A 134 27.17 -12.79 18.53
C PRO A 134 26.20 -13.65 17.71
N PHE A 135 25.50 -13.03 16.78
CA PHE A 135 24.46 -13.66 16.01
C PHE A 135 24.56 -13.36 14.51
N GLU A 136 23.94 -14.22 13.71
CA GLU A 136 23.66 -14.03 12.31
C GLU A 136 22.25 -14.52 12.02
N LEU A 137 21.42 -13.64 11.46
CA LEU A 137 20.03 -13.89 11.12
C LEU A 137 19.84 -13.64 9.63
N SER A 138 19.08 -14.50 8.97
CA SER A 138 18.91 -14.47 7.53
C SER A 138 17.42 -14.45 7.16
N TYR A 139 17.00 -13.45 6.38
CA TYR A 139 15.63 -13.26 5.96
C TYR A 139 15.52 -13.27 4.45
N GLN A 140 14.56 -14.02 3.92
CA GLN A 140 14.21 -13.96 2.51
C GLN A 140 13.12 -12.90 2.30
N VAL A 141 13.39 -11.97 1.38
CA VAL A 141 12.47 -10.89 0.99
C VAL A 141 12.14 -11.04 -0.50
N ASN A 142 10.86 -11.01 -0.81
CA ASN A 142 10.38 -11.03 -2.18
C ASN A 142 10.09 -9.58 -2.62
N VAL A 143 10.82 -9.11 -3.63
CA VAL A 143 10.71 -7.76 -4.17
C VAL A 143 9.84 -7.78 -5.43
N ALA A 144 8.72 -7.10 -5.38
CA ALA A 144 7.82 -6.98 -6.52
C ALA A 144 8.39 -6.06 -7.62
N PRO A 145 7.94 -6.16 -8.87
CA PRO A 145 8.27 -5.18 -9.88
C PRO A 145 7.86 -3.78 -9.42
N GLY A 146 8.77 -2.81 -9.58
CA GLY A 146 8.45 -1.41 -9.36
C GLY A 146 7.38 -0.93 -10.34
N VAL A 147 6.67 0.14 -10.00
CA VAL A 147 5.86 0.82 -11.01
C VAL A 147 6.86 1.40 -12.03
N ALA A 148 6.89 0.82 -13.24
CA ALA A 148 7.53 1.51 -14.35
C ALA A 148 6.92 2.91 -14.34
N ALA A 149 7.76 3.96 -14.29
CA ALA A 149 7.27 5.30 -14.55
C ALA A 149 6.51 5.19 -15.87
N SER A 150 5.17 5.20 -15.79
CA SER A 150 4.37 5.25 -17.01
C SER A 150 4.96 6.42 -17.79
N PRO A 151 5.42 6.23 -19.04
CA PRO A 151 5.82 7.36 -19.83
C PRO A 151 4.64 8.32 -19.72
N SER A 152 4.90 9.48 -19.12
CA SER A 152 3.88 10.53 -19.01
C SER A 152 3.28 10.56 -20.41
N PRO A 153 1.96 10.32 -20.60
CA PRO A 153 1.42 10.31 -21.94
C PRO A 153 1.92 11.61 -22.54
N ALA A 154 2.81 11.48 -23.55
CA ALA A 154 3.22 12.66 -24.32
C ALA A 154 1.90 13.33 -24.58
N VAL A 155 1.72 14.55 -24.04
CA VAL A 155 0.49 15.30 -24.25
C VAL A 155 0.39 15.36 -25.76
N ALA A 156 -0.35 14.41 -26.33
CA ALA A 156 -0.72 14.47 -27.72
C ALA A 156 -1.42 15.82 -27.78
N GLN A 157 -0.71 16.80 -28.35
CA GLN A 157 -1.31 18.10 -28.58
C GLN A 157 -2.54 17.80 -29.40
N LEU A 158 -3.68 17.75 -28.71
CA LEU A 158 -4.97 17.73 -29.40
C LEU A 158 -4.90 18.89 -30.40
N PRO A 159 -5.25 18.62 -31.66
CA PRO A 159 -5.37 19.71 -32.62
C PRO A 159 -6.20 20.81 -31.96
N PRO A 160 -5.85 22.10 -32.15
CA PRO A 160 -6.55 23.19 -31.48
C PRO A 160 -8.05 23.00 -31.65
N GLN A 161 -8.73 22.70 -30.56
CA GLN A 161 -10.19 22.69 -30.60
C GLN A 161 -10.64 24.12 -30.90
N PRO A 162 -11.55 24.32 -31.85
CA PRO A 162 -12.13 25.63 -32.11
C PRO A 162 -12.71 26.08 -30.75
N GLN A 163 -12.17 27.15 -30.20
CA GLN A 163 -12.73 27.75 -29.00
C GLN A 163 -14.17 28.17 -29.33
N PRO A 164 -15.17 27.80 -28.53
CA PRO A 164 -16.51 28.30 -28.70
C PRO A 164 -16.45 29.83 -28.64
N THR A 165 -16.87 30.50 -29.72
CA THR A 165 -16.99 31.95 -29.69
C THR A 165 -17.91 32.32 -28.53
N GLU A 166 -17.48 33.29 -27.75
CA GLU A 166 -18.03 33.71 -26.44
C GLU A 166 -19.55 33.93 -26.37
N ASN A 167 -20.24 33.92 -27.51
CA ASN A 167 -21.67 34.17 -27.63
C ASN A 167 -22.54 32.95 -27.99
N GLN A 168 -21.96 31.74 -28.18
CA GLN A 168 -22.72 30.58 -28.65
C GLN A 168 -23.73 30.04 -27.61
N TRP A 169 -23.54 30.32 -26.33
CA TRP A 169 -24.47 29.89 -25.27
C TRP A 169 -25.62 30.87 -25.02
N LEU A 170 -25.54 32.13 -25.52
CA LEU A 170 -26.60 33.14 -25.37
C LEU A 170 -27.83 32.85 -26.25
N ILE A 171 -27.63 32.19 -27.41
CA ILE A 171 -28.73 31.91 -28.35
C ILE A 171 -29.81 30.98 -27.74
N PRO A 172 -29.49 29.84 -27.10
CA PRO A 172 -30.50 28.98 -26.50
C PRO A 172 -31.17 29.62 -25.29
N ALA A 173 -30.47 30.47 -24.54
CA ALA A 173 -31.05 31.17 -23.39
C ALA A 173 -32.15 32.18 -23.81
N ILE A 174 -31.92 32.93 -24.88
CA ILE A 174 -32.90 33.89 -25.41
C ILE A 174 -34.12 33.16 -25.99
N ALA A 175 -33.91 32.05 -26.70
CA ALA A 175 -35.00 31.25 -27.25
C ALA A 175 -35.90 30.67 -26.15
N SER A 176 -35.32 30.22 -25.06
CA SER A 176 -36.08 29.68 -23.91
C SER A 176 -36.91 30.74 -23.20
N ILE A 177 -36.38 31.94 -23.02
CA ILE A 177 -37.13 33.09 -22.42
C ILE A 177 -38.33 33.49 -23.27
N LEU A 178 -38.16 33.57 -24.59
CA LEU A 178 -39.27 33.92 -25.51
C LEU A 178 -40.38 32.87 -25.54
N LEU A 179 -40.03 31.55 -25.44
CA LEU A 179 -41.03 30.49 -25.34
C LEU A 179 -41.84 30.53 -24.06
N ILE A 180 -41.22 30.79 -22.94
CA ILE A 180 -41.90 30.91 -21.62
C ILE A 180 -42.81 32.14 -21.62
N ALA A 181 -42.36 33.27 -22.12
CA ALA A 181 -43.17 34.48 -22.23
C ALA A 181 -44.37 34.29 -23.17
N GLY A 182 -44.18 33.60 -24.31
CA GLY A 182 -45.26 33.31 -25.23
C GLY A 182 -46.32 32.40 -24.67
N LEU A 183 -45.92 31.32 -23.94
CA LEU A 183 -46.83 30.40 -23.26
C LEU A 183 -47.63 31.12 -22.14
N SER A 184 -46.97 31.92 -21.35
CA SER A 184 -47.61 32.70 -20.29
C SER A 184 -48.68 33.67 -20.82
N PHE A 185 -48.36 34.35 -21.94
CA PHE A 185 -49.31 35.24 -22.60
C PHE A 185 -50.50 34.49 -23.20
N ALA A 186 -50.29 33.32 -23.79
CA ALA A 186 -51.35 32.47 -24.34
C ALA A 186 -52.30 31.97 -23.24
N VAL A 187 -51.77 31.50 -22.10
CA VAL A 187 -52.58 31.08 -20.95
C VAL A 187 -53.38 32.25 -20.36
N TRP A 188 -52.77 33.41 -20.22
CA TRP A 188 -53.47 34.61 -19.75
C TRP A 188 -54.62 35.00 -20.67
N ARG A 189 -54.43 34.97 -21.99
CA ARG A 189 -55.50 35.27 -22.97
C ARG A 189 -56.64 34.26 -22.95
N LEU A 190 -56.36 32.99 -22.73
CA LEU A 190 -57.36 31.93 -22.62
C LEU A 190 -58.20 32.04 -21.33
N SER A 191 -57.55 32.40 -20.21
CA SER A 191 -58.25 32.60 -18.94
C SER A 191 -59.12 33.87 -18.96
N ALA A 192 -58.67 34.95 -19.60
CA ALA A 192 -59.44 36.14 -19.78
C ALA A 192 -60.73 36.01 -20.62
N ARG A 193 -60.75 35.03 -21.54
CA ARG A 193 -61.92 34.65 -22.36
C ARG A 193 -62.97 33.82 -21.62
N LYS A 194 -62.61 33.14 -20.52
CA LYS A 194 -63.53 32.33 -19.71
C LYS A 194 -64.30 33.14 -18.67
N SER A 195 -64.00 34.46 -18.46
CA SER A 195 -64.54 35.31 -17.45
C SER A 195 -65.47 36.39 -18.08
N ALA A 196 -65.81 36.33 -19.36
CA ALA A 196 -66.76 37.12 -20.08
C ALA A 196 -67.91 36.18 -20.65
#